data_7cd3a04576c703a826d45f9a0ffb4a64
#
_entry.id   7cd3a04576c703a826d45f9a0ffb4a64
#
_cell.length_a   1.000
_cell.length_b   1.000
_cell.length_c   1.000
_cell.angle_alpha   90.00
_cell.angle_beta   90.00
_cell.angle_gamma   90.00
#
_symmetry.space_group_name_H-M   'P 1'
#
loop_
_entity.id
_entity.type
_entity.pdbx_description
1 polymer ?
#
loop_
_entity_poly.entity_id
_entity_poly.type
_entity_poly.pdbx_seq_one_letter_code
_entity_poly.pdbx_strand_id
1 'polypeptide(L)' 'MKKIISFCLWGENPRYTIGALKNAELAKKIYPDWICRYYVGKSTPLQIIKDLYERDNTEIFIMNYFLKVFILDY' A
#
# COMPACT_ATOMS: atom_id res chain seq x y z
N MET A 1 17.41 2.86 -11.10
CA MET A 1 17.11 2.28 -9.77
C MET A 1 15.69 2.62 -9.38
N LYS A 2 14.92 1.63 -8.96
CA LYS A 2 13.57 1.88 -8.45
C LYS A 2 13.62 2.55 -7.08
N LYS A 3 12.85 3.59 -6.93
CA LYS A 3 12.66 4.24 -5.63
C LYS A 3 11.31 3.82 -5.08
N ILE A 4 11.28 3.32 -3.87
CA ILE A 4 10.08 2.72 -3.29
C ILE A 4 9.73 3.40 -1.97
N ILE A 5 8.45 3.73 -1.82
CA ILE A 5 7.89 4.16 -0.55
C ILE A 5 7.02 2.99 -0.06
N SER A 6 7.34 2.46 1.11
CA SER A 6 6.63 1.29 1.66
C SER A 6 5.57 1.71 2.66
N PHE A 7 4.41 1.09 2.55
CA PHE A 7 3.29 1.30 3.46
C PHE A 7 2.77 -0.04 3.95
N CYS A 8 2.26 -0.07 5.17
CA CYS A 8 1.51 -1.22 5.70
C CYS A 8 0.07 -0.79 5.88
N LEU A 9 -0.86 -1.62 5.42
CA LEU A 9 -2.28 -1.33 5.50
C LEU A 9 -3.03 -2.50 6.11
N TRP A 10 -3.84 -2.21 7.10
CA TRP A 10 -4.53 -3.22 7.89
C TRP A 10 -5.96 -2.82 8.19
N GLY A 11 -6.85 -3.79 8.14
CA GLY A 11 -8.20 -3.63 8.65
C GLY A 11 -9.11 -2.80 7.76
N GLU A 12 -10.26 -2.42 8.31
CA GLU A 12 -11.35 -1.79 7.57
C GLU A 12 -11.54 -0.32 7.90
N ASN A 13 -10.76 0.23 8.82
CA ASN A 13 -10.98 1.61 9.26
C ASN A 13 -10.77 2.57 8.09
N PRO A 14 -11.82 3.35 7.71
CA PRO A 14 -11.73 4.27 6.58
C PRO A 14 -10.61 5.29 6.70
N ARG A 15 -10.25 5.64 7.93
CA ARG A 15 -9.13 6.56 8.17
C ARG A 15 -7.84 6.07 7.52
N TYR A 16 -7.59 4.75 7.58
CA TYR A 16 -6.38 4.17 7.02
C TYR A 16 -6.56 3.75 5.57
N THR A 17 -7.72 3.20 5.22
CA THR A 17 -7.94 2.72 3.85
C THR A 17 -8.05 3.88 2.85
N ILE A 18 -8.81 4.90 3.19
CA ILE A 18 -8.91 6.09 2.35
C ILE A 18 -7.60 6.86 2.36
N GLY A 19 -6.94 6.92 3.51
CA GLY A 19 -5.61 7.53 3.62
C GLY A 19 -4.59 6.87 2.70
N ALA A 20 -4.63 5.54 2.58
CA ALA A 20 -3.74 4.82 1.69
C ALA A 20 -3.95 5.23 0.23
N LEU A 21 -5.21 5.36 -0.20
CA LEU A 21 -5.53 5.81 -1.56
C LEU A 21 -5.04 7.23 -1.82
N LYS A 22 -5.26 8.11 -0.85
CA LYS A 22 -4.82 9.50 -0.96
C LYS A 22 -3.29 9.61 -1.00
N ASN A 23 -2.61 8.78 -0.23
CA ASN A 23 -1.15 8.77 -0.23
C ASN A 23 -0.58 8.35 -1.59
N ALA A 24 -1.21 7.39 -2.25
CA ALA A 24 -0.80 6.99 -3.59
C ALA A 24 -0.96 8.15 -4.58
N GLU A 25 -2.08 8.85 -4.51
CA GLU A 25 -2.34 9.99 -5.38
C GLU A 25 -1.37 11.15 -5.12
N LEU A 26 -1.11 11.42 -3.84
CA LEU A 26 -0.19 12.49 -3.45
C LEU A 26 1.25 12.17 -3.88
N ALA A 27 1.66 10.92 -3.70
CA ALA A 27 3.00 10.49 -4.08
C ALA A 27 3.20 10.63 -5.60
N LYS A 28 2.18 10.39 -6.39
CA LYS A 28 2.27 10.56 -7.83
C LYS A 28 2.56 12.00 -8.22
N LYS A 29 2.07 12.96 -7.46
CA LYS A 29 2.30 14.39 -7.70
C LYS A 29 3.66 14.84 -7.20
N ILE A 30 4.06 14.38 -6.01
CA ILE A 30 5.28 14.87 -5.34
C ILE A 30 6.50 14.03 -5.73
N TYR A 31 6.31 12.72 -5.86
CA TYR A 31 7.37 11.77 -6.17
C TYR A 31 6.99 10.92 -7.39
N PRO A 32 6.91 11.52 -8.58
CA PRO A 32 6.38 10.80 -9.76
C PRO A 32 7.21 9.59 -10.19
N ASP A 33 8.48 9.54 -9.80
CA ASP A 33 9.35 8.42 -10.17
C ASP A 33 9.37 7.31 -9.11
N TRP A 34 8.62 7.46 -8.04
CA TRP A 34 8.60 6.50 -6.94
C TRP A 34 7.43 5.54 -7.09
N ILE A 35 7.65 4.32 -6.61
CA ILE A 35 6.59 3.31 -6.53
C ILE A 35 6.12 3.23 -5.07
N CYS A 36 4.82 3.26 -4.87
CA CYS A 36 4.22 3.05 -3.56
C CYS A 36 3.97 1.56 -3.38
N ARG A 37 4.67 0.93 -2.47
CA ARG A 37 4.52 -0.49 -2.19
C ARG A 37 3.68 -0.67 -0.93
N TYR A 38 2.55 -1.36 -1.07
CA TYR A 38 1.62 -1.60 0.03
C TYR A 38 1.69 -3.05 0.46
N TYR A 39 2.02 -3.27 1.71
CA TYR A 39 1.91 -4.57 2.36
C TYR A 39 0.55 -4.60 3.03
N VAL A 40 -0.35 -5.40 2.50
CA VAL A 40 -1.77 -5.35 2.84
C VAL A 40 -2.17 -6.60 3.60
N GLY A 41 -2.76 -6.44 4.78
CA GLY A 41 -3.28 -7.55 5.56
C GLY A 41 -4.60 -8.06 5.01
N LYS A 42 -4.92 -9.32 5.34
CA LYS A 42 -6.14 -9.99 4.87
C LYS A 42 -7.43 -9.29 5.28
N SER A 43 -7.40 -8.54 6.38
CA SER A 43 -8.58 -7.84 6.88
C SER A 43 -8.94 -6.59 6.08
N THR A 44 -8.09 -6.19 5.17
CA THR A 44 -8.35 -5.02 4.33
C THR A 44 -9.44 -5.34 3.31
N PRO A 45 -10.43 -4.46 3.13
CA PRO A 45 -11.50 -4.70 2.17
C PRO A 45 -10.96 -4.87 0.75
N LEU A 46 -11.52 -5.85 0.04
CA LEU A 46 -11.07 -6.17 -1.31
C LEU A 46 -11.18 -4.97 -2.25
N GLN A 47 -12.20 -4.14 -2.09
CA GLN A 47 -12.38 -2.96 -2.94
C GLN A 47 -11.20 -1.99 -2.80
N ILE A 48 -10.69 -1.84 -1.59
CA ILE A 48 -9.54 -0.96 -1.34
C ILE A 48 -8.29 -1.53 -2.01
N ILE A 49 -8.08 -2.84 -1.89
CA ILE A 49 -6.95 -3.50 -2.54
C ILE A 49 -7.03 -3.31 -4.05
N LYS A 50 -8.21 -3.48 -4.61
CA LYS A 50 -8.45 -3.30 -6.03
C LYS A 50 -8.18 -1.85 -6.47
N ASP A 51 -8.68 -0.89 -5.70
CA ASP A 51 -8.49 0.53 -6.00
C ASP A 51 -7.01 0.91 -5.97
N LEU A 52 -6.25 0.36 -5.03
CA LEU A 52 -4.80 0.58 -4.99
C LEU A 52 -4.12 -0.07 -6.18
N TYR A 53 -4.50 -1.30 -6.51
CA TYR A 53 -3.90 -2.05 -7.60
C TYR A 53 -4.08 -1.36 -8.95
N GLU A 54 -5.19 -0.68 -9.15
CA GLU A 54 -5.50 -0.02 -10.41
C GLU A 54 -4.67 1.25 -10.66
N ARG A 55 -3.98 1.75 -9.65
CA ARG A 55 -3.12 2.92 -9.83
C ARG A 55 -1.78 2.50 -10.44
N ASP A 56 -1.25 3.32 -11.33
CA ASP A 56 -0.03 2.99 -12.08
C ASP A 56 1.26 3.11 -11.27
N ASN A 57 1.20 3.71 -10.09
CA ASN A 57 2.38 3.92 -9.25
C ASN A 57 2.38 3.03 -8.00
N THR A 58 1.63 1.94 -7.99
CA THR A 58 1.51 1.08 -6.81
C THR A 58 1.94 -0.35 -7.08
N GLU A 59 2.43 -1.02 -6.03
CA GLU A 59 2.65 -2.46 -5.98
C GLU A 59 1.96 -2.98 -4.73
N ILE A 60 1.31 -4.13 -4.82
CA ILE A 60 0.54 -4.69 -3.72
C ILE A 60 1.07 -6.07 -3.35
N PHE A 61 1.36 -6.26 -2.06
CA PHE A 61 1.72 -7.55 -1.51
C PHE A 61 0.72 -7.90 -0.42
N ILE A 62 -0.01 -8.99 -0.59
CA ILE A 62 -0.99 -9.43 0.39
C ILE A 62 -0.30 -10.35 1.37
N MET A 63 -0.38 -10.02 2.66
CA MET A 63 0.32 -10.73 3.72
C MET A 63 -0.63 -11.54 4.58
N ASN A 64 -0.28 -12.80 4.81
CA ASN A 64 -1.07 -13.67 5.68
C ASN A 64 -0.76 -13.41 7.15
N TYR A 65 0.50 -13.06 7.45
CA TYR A 65 0.98 -12.90 8.82
C TYR A 65 1.72 -11.58 8.95
N PHE A 66 1.21 -10.72 9.80
CA PHE A 66 1.77 -9.39 10.01
C PHE A 66 3.21 -9.40 10.51
N LEU A 67 3.50 -10.26 11.46
CA LEU A 67 4.84 -10.33 12.04
C LEU A 67 5.90 -10.68 11.02
N LYS A 68 5.56 -11.49 10.05
CA LYS A 68 6.49 -11.84 8.97
C LYS A 68 6.84 -10.66 8.09
N VAL A 69 5.91 -9.73 7.91
CA VAL A 69 6.15 -8.54 7.13
C VAL A 69 7.28 -7.70 7.74
N PHE A 70 7.24 -7.52 9.05
CA PHE A 70 8.27 -6.75 9.74
C PHE A 70 9.65 -7.37 9.60
N ILE A 71 9.73 -8.68 9.66
CA ILE A 71 11.01 -9.40 9.55
C ILE A 71 11.57 -9.31 8.15
N LEU A 72 10.71 -9.44 7.15
CA LEU A 72 11.13 -9.47 5.76
C LEU A 72 11.42 -8.11 5.16
N ASP A 73 10.90 -7.06 5.77
CA ASP A 73 11.01 -5.71 5.24
C ASP A 73 12.35 -5.05 5.56
N TYR A 74 13.21 -5.75 6.21
CA TYR A 74 14.56 -5.26 6.43
C TYR A 74 15.45 -5.51 5.21
#